data_cbe63ffd6b9aeb2c87c667cfb358fbcd
#
_entry.id   cbe63ffd6b9aeb2c87c667cfb358fbcd
#
_cell.length_a   1.000
_cell.length_b   1.000
_cell.length_c   1.000
_cell.angle_alpha   90.00
_cell.angle_beta   90.00
_cell.angle_gamma   90.00
#
_symmetry.space_group_name_H-M   'P 1'
#
loop_
_entity.id
_entity.type
_entity.pdbx_description
1 polymer ?
#
loop_
_entity_poly.entity_id
_entity_poly.type
_entity_poly.pdbx_seq_one_letter_code
_entity_poly.pdbx_strand_id
1 'polypeptide(L)'
;MIMNTTIRLISGLAAGLMSIGFAHAEMMLLTDIAGRSVSVNVPIQRAVLGEGRQLYIIAALDRENPTKRIVGWRKDLKEADPATYKAYLAKFPEFADVPTFDGLEQSLIDIETTIAQKPDAVFLNIGIKKAVEEANYVEKLGALDIPVIYVDFRNDPERNTEPSIRLFGKLFDQEARAEAFIDFRAEEIARVTDKLLLTDVNRPKVFIDRAAGFYEDCCHSFGAGNFGAMVEMAGGENIAKDLIPGTFGQINAEQVIVSNPDHIIVTSAQWDAYVPGGRWVPVGPGADANLVKSKLEYYPTRPAYLGIAAQKSHAFHAVWHQFYNSPYQFVAIQKMAKWFHPD
;
A
#
# COMPACT_ATOMS: atom_id res chain seq x y z
N MET A 1 74.44 -9.85 -48.65
CA MET A 1 73.26 -10.62 -49.03
C MET A 1 72.35 -10.58 -47.82
N ILE A 2 71.46 -9.59 -47.75
CA ILE A 2 70.65 -9.24 -46.58
C ILE A 2 69.20 -9.59 -46.95
N MET A 3 68.63 -10.53 -46.24
CA MET A 3 67.26 -11.02 -46.45
C MET A 3 66.32 -10.27 -45.47
N ASN A 4 65.47 -9.37 -46.02
CA ASN A 4 64.42 -8.68 -45.28
C ASN A 4 63.20 -9.57 -45.09
N THR A 5 62.84 -9.85 -43.87
CA THR A 5 61.62 -10.56 -43.52
C THR A 5 60.56 -9.57 -43.06
N THR A 6 59.54 -9.35 -43.89
CA THR A 6 58.41 -8.48 -43.59
C THR A 6 57.35 -9.23 -42.78
N ILE A 7 57.13 -8.83 -41.52
CA ILE A 7 56.02 -9.32 -40.67
C ILE A 7 54.77 -8.51 -40.98
N ARG A 8 53.70 -9.18 -41.46
CA ARG A 8 52.37 -8.61 -41.60
C ARG A 8 51.58 -8.82 -40.29
N LEU A 9 51.28 -7.74 -39.59
CA LEU A 9 50.30 -7.73 -38.51
C LEU A 9 48.89 -7.77 -39.13
N ILE A 10 48.15 -8.86 -38.81
CA ILE A 10 46.69 -8.95 -39.09
C ILE A 10 45.97 -8.44 -37.87
N SER A 11 45.40 -7.24 -37.94
CA SER A 11 44.50 -6.66 -36.93
C SER A 11 43.12 -7.30 -37.11
N GLY A 12 42.80 -8.28 -36.27
CA GLY A 12 41.45 -8.83 -36.20
C GLY A 12 40.50 -7.86 -35.45
N LEU A 13 39.57 -7.26 -36.16
CA LEU A 13 38.50 -6.46 -35.59
C LEU A 13 37.42 -7.45 -35.11
N ALA A 14 37.36 -7.72 -33.79
CA ALA A 14 36.27 -8.44 -33.18
C ALA A 14 35.05 -7.51 -33.02
N ALA A 15 34.12 -7.55 -33.97
CA ALA A 15 32.82 -6.93 -33.84
C ALA A 15 31.99 -7.71 -32.78
N GLY A 16 31.91 -7.17 -31.57
CA GLY A 16 31.01 -7.65 -30.55
C GLY A 16 29.56 -7.36 -30.96
N LEU A 17 28.85 -8.38 -31.39
CA LEU A 17 27.40 -8.37 -31.56
C LEU A 17 26.77 -8.25 -30.15
N MET A 18 26.42 -7.04 -29.73
CA MET A 18 25.44 -6.85 -28.66
C MET A 18 24.11 -7.39 -29.16
N SER A 19 23.74 -8.59 -28.76
CA SER A 19 22.36 -9.10 -28.90
C SER A 19 21.47 -8.25 -28.00
N ILE A 20 20.74 -7.32 -28.60
CA ILE A 20 19.58 -6.69 -27.94
C ILE A 20 18.56 -7.80 -27.79
N GLY A 21 18.49 -8.37 -26.62
CA GLY A 21 17.44 -9.34 -26.26
C GLY A 21 16.11 -8.58 -26.27
N PHE A 22 15.31 -8.76 -27.32
CA PHE A 22 13.90 -8.42 -27.26
C PHE A 22 13.28 -9.36 -26.22
N ALA A 23 12.78 -8.82 -25.11
CA ALA A 23 11.93 -9.57 -24.21
C ALA A 23 10.71 -10.03 -25.02
N HIS A 24 10.68 -11.29 -25.38
CA HIS A 24 9.49 -11.89 -26.01
C HIS A 24 8.39 -11.91 -24.94
N ALA A 25 7.21 -11.39 -25.29
CA ALA A 25 6.03 -11.57 -24.46
C ALA A 25 5.72 -13.07 -24.38
N GLU A 26 5.69 -13.60 -23.18
CA GLU A 26 5.37 -15.00 -22.91
C GLU A 26 4.00 -15.09 -22.25
N MET A 27 3.16 -16.03 -22.70
CA MET A 27 1.88 -16.30 -22.07
C MET A 27 2.09 -17.06 -20.77
N MET A 28 1.76 -16.43 -19.65
CA MET A 28 1.85 -17.02 -18.31
C MET A 28 0.45 -17.29 -17.75
N LEU A 29 0.25 -18.48 -17.18
CA LEU A 29 -0.93 -18.81 -16.38
C LEU A 29 -0.57 -18.61 -14.90
N LEU A 30 -1.32 -17.76 -14.21
CA LEU A 30 -1.12 -17.48 -12.79
C LEU A 30 -2.43 -17.56 -12.01
N THR A 31 -2.33 -17.69 -10.69
CA THR A 31 -3.48 -17.61 -9.78
C THR A 31 -3.46 -16.26 -9.07
N ASP A 32 -4.56 -15.49 -9.20
CA ASP A 32 -4.70 -14.19 -8.52
C ASP A 32 -5.22 -14.34 -7.07
N ILE A 33 -5.34 -13.20 -6.36
CA ILE A 33 -5.79 -13.20 -4.96
C ILE A 33 -7.25 -13.68 -4.79
N ALA A 34 -8.06 -13.63 -5.85
CA ALA A 34 -9.40 -14.22 -5.84
C ALA A 34 -9.41 -15.75 -6.07
N GLY A 35 -8.24 -16.37 -6.24
CA GLY A 35 -8.11 -17.80 -6.53
C GLY A 35 -8.43 -18.18 -7.97
N ARG A 36 -8.51 -17.19 -8.90
CA ARG A 36 -8.82 -17.43 -10.31
C ARG A 36 -7.54 -17.72 -11.09
N SER A 37 -7.62 -18.65 -12.04
CA SER A 37 -6.57 -18.83 -13.04
C SER A 37 -6.71 -17.76 -14.12
N VAL A 38 -5.65 -16.97 -14.32
CA VAL A 38 -5.63 -15.86 -15.28
C VAL A 38 -4.45 -16.06 -16.24
N SER A 39 -4.73 -16.03 -17.54
CA SER A 39 -3.70 -16.03 -18.58
C SER A 39 -3.33 -14.59 -18.91
N VAL A 40 -2.04 -14.28 -18.91
CA VAL A 40 -1.54 -12.93 -19.15
C VAL A 40 -0.20 -12.96 -19.88
N ASN A 41 0.01 -12.03 -20.81
CA ASN A 41 1.30 -11.84 -21.48
C ASN A 41 2.26 -11.09 -20.56
N VAL A 42 3.43 -11.66 -20.28
CA VAL A 42 4.46 -11.06 -19.44
C VAL A 42 5.73 -10.78 -20.24
N PRO A 43 6.50 -9.74 -19.86
CA PRO A 43 6.23 -8.76 -18.83
C PRO A 43 5.18 -7.72 -19.26
N ILE A 44 4.29 -7.33 -18.36
CA ILE A 44 3.31 -6.27 -18.60
C ILE A 44 4.04 -4.97 -18.93
N GLN A 45 3.60 -4.29 -19.98
CA GLN A 45 4.12 -2.98 -20.39
C GLN A 45 3.08 -1.86 -20.25
N ARG A 46 1.78 -2.23 -20.15
CA ARG A 46 0.66 -1.28 -20.12
C ARG A 46 -0.33 -1.69 -19.04
N ALA A 47 -0.11 -1.18 -17.82
CA ALA A 47 -0.94 -1.49 -16.66
C ALA A 47 -1.98 -0.39 -16.41
N VAL A 48 -3.21 -0.78 -16.12
CA VAL A 48 -4.23 0.08 -15.51
C VAL A 48 -4.35 -0.28 -14.03
N LEU A 49 -4.25 0.72 -13.15
CA LEU A 49 -4.34 0.55 -11.71
C LEU A 49 -5.73 0.97 -11.20
N GLY A 50 -6.50 0.03 -10.67
CA GLY A 50 -7.79 0.28 -10.04
C GLY A 50 -7.69 1.05 -8.72
N GLU A 51 -6.50 1.05 -8.11
CA GLU A 51 -6.11 1.93 -7.03
C GLU A 51 -4.73 2.53 -7.36
N GLY A 52 -4.61 3.86 -7.39
CA GLY A 52 -3.33 4.53 -7.70
C GLY A 52 -2.25 4.23 -6.67
N ARG A 53 -2.63 3.92 -5.43
CA ARG A 53 -1.70 3.51 -4.36
C ARG A 53 -1.05 2.13 -4.59
N GLN A 54 -1.52 1.32 -5.55
CA GLN A 54 -0.79 0.14 -6.03
C GLN A 54 0.59 0.53 -6.60
N LEU A 55 0.80 1.81 -6.93
CA LEU A 55 2.11 2.32 -7.30
C LEU A 55 3.16 2.17 -6.18
N TYR A 56 2.77 2.08 -4.92
CA TYR A 56 3.71 1.86 -3.81
C TYR A 56 4.50 0.56 -3.97
N ILE A 57 3.83 -0.53 -4.34
CA ILE A 57 4.53 -1.81 -4.56
C ILE A 57 5.31 -1.78 -5.88
N ILE A 58 4.76 -1.20 -6.94
CA ILE A 58 5.47 -1.10 -8.21
C ILE A 58 6.77 -0.33 -8.03
N ALA A 59 6.76 0.77 -7.24
CA ALA A 59 7.95 1.56 -6.94
C ALA A 59 8.98 0.84 -6.05
N ALA A 60 8.56 -0.10 -5.21
CA ALA A 60 9.48 -0.96 -4.47
C ALA A 60 10.22 -1.93 -5.40
N LEU A 61 9.55 -2.39 -6.45
CA LEU A 61 10.06 -3.38 -7.40
C LEU A 61 10.81 -2.73 -8.57
N ASP A 62 10.21 -1.78 -9.28
CA ASP A 62 10.83 -1.04 -10.39
C ASP A 62 11.30 0.35 -9.91
N ARG A 63 12.53 0.43 -9.42
CA ARG A 63 13.10 1.67 -8.85
C ARG A 63 13.58 2.67 -9.90
N GLU A 64 13.80 2.23 -11.12
CA GLU A 64 14.30 3.12 -12.18
C GLU A 64 13.21 4.06 -12.67
N ASN A 65 12.06 3.51 -13.04
CA ASN A 65 10.88 4.29 -13.40
C ASN A 65 9.59 3.50 -13.15
N PRO A 66 9.01 3.56 -11.94
CA PRO A 66 7.80 2.82 -11.60
C PRO A 66 6.55 3.27 -12.37
N THR A 67 6.60 4.44 -13.00
CA THR A 67 5.46 5.04 -13.71
C THR A 67 5.40 4.69 -15.19
N LYS A 68 6.51 4.23 -15.78
CA LYS A 68 6.66 4.03 -17.23
C LYS A 68 5.67 3.04 -17.86
N ARG A 69 5.16 2.09 -17.05
CA ARG A 69 4.22 1.05 -17.50
C ARG A 69 2.77 1.37 -17.16
N ILE A 70 2.51 2.48 -16.48
CA ILE A 70 1.16 2.87 -16.05
C ILE A 70 0.53 3.69 -17.18
N VAL A 71 -0.58 3.18 -17.72
CA VAL A 71 -1.31 3.84 -18.82
C VAL A 71 -2.64 4.42 -18.38
N GLY A 72 -3.06 4.15 -17.15
CA GLY A 72 -4.26 4.69 -16.51
C GLY A 72 -4.30 4.28 -15.05
N TRP A 73 -4.81 5.12 -14.18
CA TRP A 73 -4.82 4.86 -12.74
C TRP A 73 -5.90 5.67 -12.02
N ARG A 74 -6.38 5.13 -10.90
CA ARG A 74 -7.32 5.89 -10.04
C ARG A 74 -6.55 7.00 -9.31
N LYS A 75 -7.15 8.18 -9.24
CA LYS A 75 -6.53 9.39 -8.67
C LYS A 75 -6.35 9.37 -7.13
N ASP A 76 -6.72 8.29 -6.45
CA ASP A 76 -6.64 8.16 -4.99
C ASP A 76 -5.23 8.39 -4.42
N LEU A 77 -4.15 8.04 -5.12
CA LEU A 77 -2.80 8.42 -4.72
C LEU A 77 -2.62 9.94 -4.67
N LYS A 78 -3.14 10.66 -5.68
CA LYS A 78 -3.04 12.11 -5.76
C LYS A 78 -3.85 12.81 -4.66
N GLU A 79 -4.99 12.23 -4.30
CA GLU A 79 -5.92 12.81 -3.33
C GLU A 79 -5.60 12.41 -1.89
N ALA A 80 -5.24 11.14 -1.66
CA ALA A 80 -4.99 10.60 -0.33
C ALA A 80 -3.52 10.72 0.13
N ASP A 81 -2.59 10.89 -0.80
CA ASP A 81 -1.15 11.06 -0.53
C ASP A 81 -0.49 12.03 -1.53
N PRO A 82 -0.89 13.30 -1.50
CA PRO A 82 -0.41 14.31 -2.45
C PRO A 82 1.10 14.54 -2.36
N ALA A 83 1.72 14.31 -1.21
CA ALA A 83 3.15 14.48 -1.02
C ALA A 83 3.95 13.41 -1.79
N THR A 84 3.56 12.15 -1.71
CA THR A 84 4.17 11.06 -2.48
C THR A 84 3.91 11.25 -3.99
N TYR A 85 2.70 11.63 -4.39
CA TYR A 85 2.41 11.94 -5.78
C TYR A 85 3.32 13.06 -6.31
N LYS A 86 3.49 14.15 -5.55
CA LYS A 86 4.41 15.25 -5.90
C LYS A 86 5.87 14.78 -6.02
N ALA A 87 6.30 13.86 -5.14
CA ALA A 87 7.64 13.29 -5.22
C ALA A 87 7.84 12.45 -6.50
N TYR A 88 6.84 11.68 -6.92
CA TYR A 88 6.88 10.98 -8.20
C TYR A 88 6.95 11.94 -9.38
N LEU A 89 6.13 13.00 -9.41
CA LEU A 89 6.16 14.00 -10.48
C LEU A 89 7.50 14.74 -10.58
N ALA A 90 8.15 14.99 -9.45
CA ALA A 90 9.46 15.64 -9.45
C ALA A 90 10.54 14.78 -10.12
N LYS A 91 10.41 13.46 -10.08
CA LYS A 91 11.35 12.50 -10.66
C LYS A 91 10.90 12.00 -12.04
N PHE A 92 9.61 11.87 -12.26
CA PHE A 92 8.97 11.31 -13.45
C PHE A 92 7.85 12.26 -13.91
N PRO A 93 8.19 13.43 -14.49
CA PRO A 93 7.20 14.46 -14.83
C PRO A 93 6.17 14.00 -15.86
N GLU A 94 6.51 13.03 -16.71
CA GLU A 94 5.63 12.41 -17.69
C GLU A 94 4.42 11.68 -17.04
N PHE A 95 4.50 11.33 -15.76
CA PHE A 95 3.38 10.74 -15.04
C PHE A 95 2.18 11.68 -14.88
N ALA A 96 2.39 13.00 -15.03
CA ALA A 96 1.30 13.97 -15.02
C ALA A 96 0.32 13.79 -16.20
N ASP A 97 0.79 13.26 -17.32
CA ASP A 97 0.03 13.08 -18.55
C ASP A 97 -0.72 11.74 -18.60
N VAL A 98 -0.46 10.84 -17.63
CA VAL A 98 -1.15 9.53 -17.55
C VAL A 98 -2.60 9.75 -17.10
N PRO A 99 -3.60 9.27 -17.88
CA PRO A 99 -5.02 9.41 -17.57
C PRO A 99 -5.38 8.89 -16.19
N THR A 100 -6.21 9.65 -15.47
CA THR A 100 -6.74 9.27 -14.17
C THR A 100 -8.22 8.92 -14.22
N PHE A 101 -8.63 7.95 -13.41
CA PHE A 101 -10.03 7.58 -13.22
C PHE A 101 -10.56 8.19 -11.93
N ASP A 102 -11.78 8.71 -12.03
CA ASP A 102 -12.54 9.22 -10.89
C ASP A 102 -13.23 8.09 -10.09
N GLY A 103 -13.80 8.46 -8.96
CA GLY A 103 -14.60 7.59 -8.12
C GLY A 103 -13.88 7.09 -6.87
N LEU A 104 -14.69 6.57 -5.94
CA LEU A 104 -14.22 6.03 -4.67
C LEU A 104 -13.50 4.70 -4.88
N GLU A 105 -12.63 4.32 -3.95
CA GLU A 105 -11.88 3.05 -3.96
C GLU A 105 -12.75 1.81 -4.09
N GLN A 106 -14.01 1.90 -3.69
CA GLN A 106 -14.98 0.81 -3.73
C GLN A 106 -15.85 0.82 -4.99
N SER A 107 -15.63 1.77 -5.91
CA SER A 107 -16.35 1.84 -7.18
C SER A 107 -15.54 1.22 -8.32
N LEU A 108 -16.23 0.80 -9.37
CA LEU A 108 -15.57 0.37 -10.61
C LEU A 108 -14.94 1.58 -11.31
N ILE A 109 -13.83 1.34 -12.01
CA ILE A 109 -13.32 2.29 -12.99
C ILE A 109 -14.14 2.13 -14.30
N ASP A 110 -14.30 3.23 -15.01
CA ASP A 110 -15.06 3.21 -16.26
C ASP A 110 -14.43 2.30 -17.31
N ILE A 111 -15.25 1.40 -17.86
CA ILE A 111 -14.77 0.34 -18.76
C ILE A 111 -14.32 0.89 -20.11
N GLU A 112 -15.03 1.88 -20.66
CA GLU A 112 -14.73 2.44 -21.99
C GLU A 112 -13.41 3.21 -21.91
N THR A 113 -13.24 4.03 -20.87
CA THR A 113 -11.99 4.74 -20.61
C THR A 113 -10.83 3.76 -20.39
N THR A 114 -11.09 2.64 -19.69
CA THR A 114 -10.08 1.59 -19.48
C THR A 114 -9.65 0.95 -20.80
N ILE A 115 -10.61 0.55 -21.66
CA ILE A 115 -10.34 -0.05 -22.97
C ILE A 115 -9.58 0.93 -23.88
N ALA A 116 -9.91 2.22 -23.83
CA ALA A 116 -9.23 3.25 -24.61
C ALA A 116 -7.72 3.35 -24.32
N GLN A 117 -7.28 2.96 -23.12
CA GLN A 117 -5.87 2.91 -22.75
C GLN A 117 -5.14 1.68 -23.35
N LYS A 118 -5.84 0.72 -23.94
CA LYS A 118 -5.27 -0.53 -24.49
C LYS A 118 -4.29 -1.19 -23.50
N PRO A 119 -4.72 -1.53 -22.29
CA PRO A 119 -3.84 -2.13 -21.28
C PRO A 119 -3.57 -3.60 -21.58
N ASP A 120 -2.40 -4.09 -21.14
CA ASP A 120 -2.07 -5.52 -21.12
C ASP A 120 -2.74 -6.21 -19.93
N ALA A 121 -3.03 -5.46 -18.85
CA ALA A 121 -3.76 -5.94 -17.69
C ALA A 121 -4.37 -4.79 -16.88
N VAL A 122 -5.44 -5.12 -16.14
CA VAL A 122 -6.10 -4.24 -15.16
C VAL A 122 -5.94 -4.85 -13.77
N PHE A 123 -5.38 -4.08 -12.83
CA PHE A 123 -5.20 -4.50 -11.43
C PHE A 123 -6.33 -3.94 -10.57
N LEU A 124 -7.08 -4.82 -9.90
CA LEU A 124 -8.18 -4.43 -9.03
C LEU A 124 -7.94 -4.96 -7.60
N ASN A 125 -8.38 -4.18 -6.60
CA ASN A 125 -8.40 -4.69 -5.24
C ASN A 125 -9.51 -5.74 -5.07
N ILE A 126 -9.22 -6.83 -4.32
CA ILE A 126 -10.20 -7.91 -4.07
C ILE A 126 -11.49 -7.40 -3.41
N GLY A 127 -11.41 -6.30 -2.67
CA GLY A 127 -12.56 -5.72 -1.97
C GLY A 127 -13.69 -5.25 -2.87
N ILE A 128 -13.42 -5.02 -4.18
CA ILE A 128 -14.47 -4.65 -5.14
C ILE A 128 -14.96 -5.84 -5.99
N LYS A 129 -14.50 -7.07 -5.69
CA LYS A 129 -14.81 -8.29 -6.47
C LYS A 129 -16.31 -8.44 -6.73
N LYS A 130 -17.15 -8.24 -5.71
CA LYS A 130 -18.61 -8.33 -5.86
C LYS A 130 -19.16 -7.34 -6.90
N ALA A 131 -18.75 -6.08 -6.83
CA ALA A 131 -19.17 -5.07 -7.81
C ALA A 131 -18.68 -5.38 -9.23
N VAL A 132 -17.47 -5.95 -9.34
CA VAL A 132 -16.87 -6.38 -10.62
C VAL A 132 -17.71 -7.52 -11.24
N GLU A 133 -18.12 -8.51 -10.42
CA GLU A 133 -18.96 -9.63 -10.85
C GLU A 133 -20.36 -9.16 -11.28
N GLU A 134 -21.02 -8.33 -10.47
CA GLU A 134 -22.34 -7.78 -10.76
C GLU A 134 -22.36 -6.96 -12.07
N ALA A 135 -21.25 -6.31 -12.42
CA ALA A 135 -21.10 -5.54 -13.66
C ALA A 135 -20.64 -6.38 -14.87
N ASN A 136 -20.36 -7.67 -14.70
CA ASN A 136 -19.70 -8.54 -15.69
C ASN A 136 -18.42 -7.90 -16.26
N TYR A 137 -17.63 -7.25 -15.38
CA TYR A 137 -16.49 -6.43 -15.79
C TYR A 137 -15.34 -7.29 -16.32
N VAL A 138 -15.11 -8.45 -15.69
CA VAL A 138 -14.06 -9.41 -16.11
C VAL A 138 -14.37 -9.98 -17.48
N GLU A 139 -15.62 -10.38 -17.73
CA GLU A 139 -16.06 -10.97 -18.98
C GLU A 139 -15.98 -9.96 -20.14
N LYS A 140 -16.37 -8.72 -19.87
CA LYS A 140 -16.32 -7.63 -20.87
C LYS A 140 -14.89 -7.30 -21.29
N LEU A 141 -13.96 -7.22 -20.33
CA LEU A 141 -12.54 -6.98 -20.64
C LEU A 141 -11.88 -8.22 -21.24
N GLY A 142 -12.22 -9.42 -20.74
CA GLY A 142 -11.72 -10.68 -21.26
C GLY A 142 -12.09 -10.95 -22.73
N ALA A 143 -13.26 -10.47 -23.16
CA ALA A 143 -13.67 -10.54 -24.58
C ALA A 143 -12.78 -9.68 -25.51
N LEU A 144 -11.95 -8.81 -24.95
CA LEU A 144 -10.97 -7.97 -25.64
C LEU A 144 -9.53 -8.37 -25.31
N ASP A 145 -9.32 -9.57 -24.77
CA ASP A 145 -8.04 -10.08 -24.32
C ASP A 145 -7.34 -9.21 -23.27
N ILE A 146 -8.13 -8.47 -22.46
CA ILE A 146 -7.63 -7.66 -21.35
C ILE A 146 -7.87 -8.39 -20.03
N PRO A 147 -6.86 -9.04 -19.42
CA PRO A 147 -7.01 -9.74 -18.16
C PRO A 147 -7.20 -8.78 -16.99
N VAL A 148 -8.09 -9.15 -16.08
CA VAL A 148 -8.26 -8.50 -14.76
C VAL A 148 -7.55 -9.34 -13.72
N ILE A 149 -6.70 -8.73 -12.89
CA ILE A 149 -5.90 -9.38 -11.86
C ILE A 149 -6.28 -8.79 -10.51
N TYR A 150 -6.75 -9.62 -9.59
CA TYR A 150 -7.03 -9.19 -8.22
C TYR A 150 -5.76 -9.23 -7.37
N VAL A 151 -5.54 -8.13 -6.64
CA VAL A 151 -4.49 -7.95 -5.63
C VAL A 151 -5.10 -7.42 -4.34
N ASP A 152 -4.36 -7.51 -3.22
CA ASP A 152 -4.85 -7.00 -1.95
C ASP A 152 -3.72 -6.60 -1.01
N PHE A 153 -3.83 -5.37 -0.48
CA PHE A 153 -2.95 -4.83 0.56
C PHE A 153 -3.77 -4.28 1.75
N ARG A 154 -5.11 -4.45 1.75
CA ARG A 154 -5.96 -3.79 2.75
C ARG A 154 -7.08 -4.63 3.35
N ASN A 155 -7.70 -5.57 2.61
CA ASN A 155 -8.85 -6.32 3.15
C ASN A 155 -8.40 -7.44 4.07
N ASP A 156 -7.40 -8.21 3.66
CA ASP A 156 -6.72 -9.23 4.44
C ASP A 156 -5.20 -9.13 4.18
N PRO A 157 -4.54 -8.05 4.61
CA PRO A 157 -3.14 -7.80 4.30
C PRO A 157 -2.21 -8.83 4.93
N GLU A 158 -2.62 -9.47 6.02
CA GLU A 158 -1.87 -10.51 6.71
C GLU A 158 -1.65 -11.72 5.80
N ARG A 159 -2.66 -12.07 4.98
CA ARG A 159 -2.61 -13.21 4.05
C ARG A 159 -2.21 -12.82 2.65
N ASN A 160 -2.63 -11.65 2.19
CA ASN A 160 -2.63 -11.31 0.76
C ASN A 160 -1.49 -10.40 0.34
N THR A 161 -0.78 -9.72 1.27
CA THR A 161 0.32 -8.81 0.93
C THR A 161 1.44 -9.53 0.19
N GLU A 162 1.97 -10.63 0.73
CA GLU A 162 3.06 -11.37 0.09
C GLU A 162 2.66 -11.99 -1.26
N PRO A 163 1.52 -12.70 -1.38
CA PRO A 163 1.05 -13.17 -2.69
C PRO A 163 0.86 -12.05 -3.70
N SER A 164 0.35 -10.87 -3.28
CA SER A 164 0.21 -9.71 -4.17
C SER A 164 1.55 -9.17 -4.63
N ILE A 165 2.56 -9.10 -3.75
CA ILE A 165 3.93 -8.71 -4.11
C ILE A 165 4.51 -9.69 -5.15
N ARG A 166 4.35 -11.01 -4.96
CA ARG A 166 4.80 -12.03 -5.91
C ARG A 166 4.10 -11.90 -7.27
N LEU A 167 2.80 -11.60 -7.28
CA LEU A 167 2.08 -11.34 -8.53
C LEU A 167 2.70 -10.16 -9.29
N PHE A 168 2.90 -9.01 -8.63
CA PHE A 168 3.58 -7.87 -9.25
C PHE A 168 4.99 -8.21 -9.72
N GLY A 169 5.75 -8.98 -8.93
CA GLY A 169 7.09 -9.46 -9.31
C GLY A 169 7.07 -10.22 -10.64
N LYS A 170 6.23 -11.24 -10.75
CA LYS A 170 6.08 -12.06 -11.97
C LYS A 170 5.59 -11.25 -13.17
N LEU A 171 4.58 -10.40 -12.94
CA LEU A 171 3.95 -9.65 -14.01
C LEU A 171 4.82 -8.52 -14.57
N PHE A 172 5.75 -8.00 -13.77
CA PHE A 172 6.64 -6.91 -14.14
C PHE A 172 8.10 -7.36 -14.38
N ASP A 173 8.37 -8.68 -14.43
CA ASP A 173 9.72 -9.24 -14.56
C ASP A 173 10.67 -8.72 -13.46
N GLN A 174 10.20 -8.83 -12.21
CA GLN A 174 10.89 -8.35 -11.01
C GLN A 174 10.85 -9.37 -9.86
N GLU A 175 10.80 -10.69 -10.16
CA GLU A 175 10.62 -11.76 -9.17
C GLU A 175 11.69 -11.74 -8.09
N ALA A 176 12.96 -11.64 -8.48
CA ALA A 176 14.08 -11.64 -7.52
C ALA A 176 13.96 -10.47 -6.53
N ARG A 177 13.49 -9.30 -7.00
CA ARG A 177 13.28 -8.14 -6.14
C ARG A 177 12.03 -8.29 -5.28
N ALA A 178 10.99 -8.92 -5.80
CA ALA A 178 9.78 -9.21 -5.04
C ALA A 178 10.08 -10.13 -3.86
N GLU A 179 10.80 -11.23 -4.06
CA GLU A 179 11.20 -12.14 -2.97
C GLU A 179 12.11 -11.42 -1.97
N ALA A 180 13.13 -10.69 -2.43
CA ALA A 180 14.00 -9.91 -1.53
C ALA A 180 13.23 -8.87 -0.70
N PHE A 181 12.17 -8.27 -1.25
CA PHE A 181 11.33 -7.34 -0.51
C PHE A 181 10.40 -8.06 0.49
N ILE A 182 9.90 -9.24 0.14
CA ILE A 182 9.12 -10.10 1.05
C ILE A 182 9.99 -10.52 2.24
N ASP A 183 11.19 -11.02 1.99
CA ASP A 183 12.14 -11.43 3.04
C ASP A 183 12.47 -10.25 3.98
N PHE A 184 12.81 -9.10 3.40
CA PHE A 184 13.07 -7.88 4.16
C PHE A 184 11.86 -7.49 5.04
N ARG A 185 10.64 -7.53 4.47
CA ARG A 185 9.42 -7.22 5.21
C ARG A 185 9.20 -8.19 6.37
N ALA A 186 9.40 -9.49 6.14
CA ALA A 186 9.28 -10.53 7.16
C ALA A 186 10.30 -10.32 8.29
N GLU A 187 11.56 -10.04 7.96
CA GLU A 187 12.62 -9.73 8.94
C GLU A 187 12.28 -8.50 9.79
N GLU A 188 11.78 -7.43 9.15
CA GLU A 188 11.43 -6.19 9.87
C GLU A 188 10.22 -6.37 10.82
N ILE A 189 9.28 -7.24 10.48
CA ILE A 189 8.18 -7.64 11.39
C ILE A 189 8.73 -8.52 12.51
N ALA A 190 9.56 -9.52 12.18
CA ALA A 190 10.15 -10.44 13.15
C ALA A 190 10.99 -9.72 14.23
N ARG A 191 11.68 -8.63 13.89
CA ARG A 191 12.39 -7.79 14.86
C ARG A 191 11.52 -7.35 16.05
N VAL A 192 10.23 -7.17 15.83
CA VAL A 192 9.28 -6.82 16.87
C VAL A 192 8.68 -8.07 17.51
N THR A 193 8.08 -8.94 16.67
CA THR A 193 7.31 -10.09 17.17
C THR A 193 8.17 -11.09 17.92
N ASP A 194 9.40 -11.37 17.47
CA ASP A 194 10.29 -12.30 18.16
C ASP A 194 10.78 -11.73 19.50
N LYS A 195 11.06 -10.42 19.56
CA LYS A 195 11.41 -9.77 20.83
C LYS A 195 10.26 -9.85 21.83
N LEU A 196 9.02 -9.64 21.39
CA LEU A 196 7.82 -9.72 22.24
C LEU A 196 7.55 -11.14 22.72
N LEU A 197 7.82 -12.18 21.90
CA LEU A 197 7.68 -13.58 22.28
C LEU A 197 8.68 -14.00 23.38
N LEU A 198 9.86 -13.38 23.41
CA LEU A 198 10.92 -13.67 24.38
C LEU A 198 10.78 -12.87 25.67
N THR A 199 9.85 -11.93 25.73
CA THR A 199 9.70 -11.00 26.86
C THR A 199 8.27 -11.08 27.39
N ASP A 200 8.12 -11.22 28.71
CA ASP A 200 6.81 -11.13 29.35
C ASP A 200 6.42 -9.63 29.47
N VAL A 201 5.84 -9.11 28.39
CA VAL A 201 5.44 -7.70 28.34
C VAL A 201 3.96 -7.54 28.69
N ASN A 202 3.66 -6.51 29.48
CA ASN A 202 2.28 -6.07 29.65
C ASN A 202 1.79 -5.49 28.31
N ARG A 203 0.64 -5.97 27.81
CA ARG A 203 0.04 -5.48 26.57
C ARG A 203 -0.90 -4.32 26.89
N PRO A 204 -0.54 -3.07 26.54
CA PRO A 204 -1.41 -1.93 26.80
C PRO A 204 -2.67 -2.01 25.93
N LYS A 205 -3.80 -1.53 26.46
CA LYS A 205 -5.05 -1.39 25.72
C LYS A 205 -4.94 -0.22 24.73
N VAL A 206 -5.30 -0.49 23.50
CA VAL A 206 -5.15 0.47 22.38
C VAL A 206 -6.49 0.67 21.67
N PHE A 207 -6.91 1.91 21.51
CA PHE A 207 -7.95 2.27 20.58
C PHE A 207 -7.36 2.89 19.32
N ILE A 208 -7.87 2.47 18.15
CA ILE A 208 -7.44 3.01 16.86
C ILE A 208 -8.54 3.93 16.36
N ASP A 209 -8.29 5.25 16.35
CA ASP A 209 -9.17 6.25 15.74
C ASP A 209 -8.90 6.24 14.23
N ARG A 210 -9.74 5.47 13.52
CA ARG A 210 -9.57 5.19 12.10
C ARG A 210 -9.98 6.39 11.25
N ALA A 211 -9.12 6.76 10.30
CA ALA A 211 -9.35 7.86 9.36
C ALA A 211 -9.75 9.15 10.10
N ALA A 212 -9.03 9.42 11.18
CA ALA A 212 -9.33 10.49 12.12
C ALA A 212 -9.28 11.87 11.46
N GLY A 213 -10.38 12.62 11.57
CA GLY A 213 -10.57 13.90 10.91
C GLY A 213 -11.11 13.82 9.48
N PHE A 214 -11.30 12.60 8.94
CA PHE A 214 -12.11 12.36 7.74
C PHE A 214 -13.59 12.28 8.10
N TYR A 215 -13.89 11.62 9.23
CA TYR A 215 -15.23 11.56 9.82
C TYR A 215 -15.31 12.50 11.03
N GLU A 216 -16.44 13.17 11.19
CA GLU A 216 -16.69 14.01 12.38
C GLU A 216 -17.08 13.16 13.58
N ASP A 217 -17.81 12.08 13.33
CA ASP A 217 -18.29 11.17 14.39
C ASP A 217 -17.14 10.41 15.04
N CYS A 218 -17.31 10.06 16.31
CA CYS A 218 -16.63 8.98 16.97
C CYS A 218 -17.43 7.68 16.74
N CYS A 219 -16.94 6.50 16.75
CA CYS A 219 -15.55 6.09 16.87
C CYS A 219 -15.32 5.00 15.81
N HIS A 220 -14.90 5.42 14.64
CA HIS A 220 -14.49 4.48 13.60
C HIS A 220 -13.19 3.79 14.03
N SER A 221 -13.08 2.47 13.81
CA SER A 221 -11.90 1.71 14.20
C SER A 221 -11.67 0.51 13.30
N PHE A 222 -10.61 -0.24 13.59
CA PHE A 222 -10.30 -1.52 12.97
C PHE A 222 -10.63 -2.67 13.93
N GLY A 223 -11.23 -3.73 13.39
CA GLY A 223 -11.44 -5.00 14.10
C GLY A 223 -10.15 -5.81 14.21
N ALA A 224 -10.23 -7.13 14.02
CA ALA A 224 -9.07 -8.01 14.16
C ALA A 224 -8.00 -7.85 13.09
N GLY A 225 -8.37 -7.42 11.86
CA GLY A 225 -7.43 -7.28 10.72
C GLY A 225 -6.83 -5.90 10.57
N ASN A 226 -5.89 -5.77 9.63
CA ASN A 226 -5.25 -4.54 9.22
C ASN A 226 -4.55 -3.79 10.38
N PHE A 227 -4.86 -2.52 10.65
CA PHE A 227 -4.28 -1.80 11.79
C PHE A 227 -4.55 -2.49 13.14
N GLY A 228 -5.67 -3.22 13.28
CA GLY A 228 -5.92 -4.05 14.46
C GLY A 228 -4.86 -5.12 14.63
N ALA A 229 -4.55 -5.86 13.57
CA ALA A 229 -3.48 -6.86 13.56
C ALA A 229 -2.09 -6.22 13.78
N MET A 230 -1.83 -5.03 13.20
CA MET A 230 -0.57 -4.31 13.43
C MET A 230 -0.39 -3.91 14.90
N VAL A 231 -1.45 -3.50 15.60
CA VAL A 231 -1.44 -3.24 17.06
C VAL A 231 -1.10 -4.50 17.84
N GLU A 232 -1.73 -5.63 17.49
CA GLU A 232 -1.44 -6.92 18.14
C GLU A 232 0.01 -7.36 17.90
N MET A 233 0.52 -7.25 16.68
CA MET A 233 1.92 -7.54 16.34
C MET A 233 2.90 -6.60 17.03
N ALA A 234 2.50 -5.37 17.31
CA ALA A 234 3.28 -4.40 18.07
C ALA A 234 3.24 -4.59 19.60
N GLY A 235 2.52 -5.62 20.07
CA GLY A 235 2.40 -5.94 21.50
C GLY A 235 1.33 -5.16 22.24
N GLY A 236 0.39 -4.49 21.55
CA GLY A 236 -0.81 -3.89 22.14
C GLY A 236 -1.99 -4.86 22.18
N GLU A 237 -3.08 -4.45 22.84
CA GLU A 237 -4.38 -5.09 22.85
C GLU A 237 -5.40 -4.17 22.16
N ASN A 238 -5.88 -4.54 20.97
CA ASN A 238 -6.88 -3.75 20.26
C ASN A 238 -8.26 -3.91 20.92
N ILE A 239 -8.77 -2.86 21.57
CA ILE A 239 -10.06 -2.90 22.29
C ILE A 239 -11.27 -3.09 21.36
N ALA A 240 -11.13 -2.84 20.06
CA ALA A 240 -12.20 -3.00 19.08
C ALA A 240 -12.18 -4.35 18.36
N LYS A 241 -11.21 -5.24 18.67
CA LYS A 241 -10.96 -6.51 17.99
C LYS A 241 -12.21 -7.40 17.89
N ASP A 242 -12.90 -7.59 18.99
CA ASP A 242 -14.08 -8.46 19.08
C ASP A 242 -15.41 -7.70 18.96
N LEU A 243 -15.36 -6.37 18.89
CA LEU A 243 -16.54 -5.51 18.75
C LEU A 243 -16.90 -5.21 17.30
N ILE A 244 -15.93 -5.32 16.38
CA ILE A 244 -16.12 -5.04 14.96
C ILE A 244 -16.01 -6.35 14.18
N PRO A 245 -17.13 -6.86 13.63
CA PRO A 245 -17.08 -7.98 12.71
C PRO A 245 -16.45 -7.54 11.39
N GLY A 246 -15.29 -8.12 11.05
CA GLY A 246 -14.55 -7.78 9.84
C GLY A 246 -13.38 -6.81 10.09
N THR A 247 -12.90 -6.18 9.01
CA THR A 247 -11.64 -5.41 9.04
C THR A 247 -11.81 -4.04 9.71
N PHE A 248 -12.93 -3.36 9.48
CA PHE A 248 -13.19 -2.03 10.05
C PHE A 248 -14.69 -1.76 10.21
N GLY A 249 -15.02 -0.89 11.16
CA GLY A 249 -16.38 -0.50 11.49
C GLY A 249 -16.41 0.67 12.46
N GLN A 250 -17.54 0.82 13.14
CA GLN A 250 -17.75 1.85 14.16
C GLN A 250 -18.18 1.19 15.46
N ILE A 251 -17.66 1.67 16.58
CA ILE A 251 -18.10 1.30 17.94
C ILE A 251 -18.69 2.53 18.65
N ASN A 252 -19.43 2.30 19.74
CA ASN A 252 -19.98 3.37 20.55
C ASN A 252 -18.86 4.07 21.37
N ALA A 253 -18.96 5.39 21.54
CA ALA A 253 -18.06 6.17 22.39
C ALA A 253 -17.99 5.68 23.85
N GLU A 254 -19.13 5.19 24.40
CA GLU A 254 -19.18 4.58 25.73
C GLU A 254 -18.28 3.34 25.82
N GLN A 255 -18.20 2.53 24.78
CA GLN A 255 -17.31 1.38 24.72
C GLN A 255 -15.84 1.77 24.85
N VAL A 256 -15.43 2.88 24.21
CA VAL A 256 -14.06 3.43 24.33
C VAL A 256 -13.81 3.86 25.76
N ILE A 257 -14.75 4.60 26.38
CA ILE A 257 -14.64 5.08 27.77
C ILE A 257 -14.52 3.92 28.75
N VAL A 258 -15.41 2.92 28.64
CA VAL A 258 -15.44 1.74 29.52
C VAL A 258 -14.17 0.88 29.36
N SER A 259 -13.69 0.71 28.14
CA SER A 259 -12.45 -0.02 27.87
C SER A 259 -11.22 0.68 28.43
N ASN A 260 -11.29 1.99 28.63
CA ASN A 260 -10.24 2.83 29.23
C ASN A 260 -8.85 2.59 28.60
N PRO A 261 -8.66 2.84 27.29
CA PRO A 261 -7.41 2.52 26.61
C PRO A 261 -6.23 3.34 27.14
N ASP A 262 -5.05 2.71 27.15
CA ASP A 262 -3.77 3.29 27.55
C ASP A 262 -3.17 4.16 26.44
N HIS A 263 -3.46 3.80 25.17
CA HIS A 263 -3.01 4.52 23.98
C HIS A 263 -4.13 4.75 22.98
N ILE A 264 -4.09 5.90 22.31
CA ILE A 264 -4.91 6.20 21.12
C ILE A 264 -4.01 6.31 19.90
N ILE A 265 -4.26 5.48 18.89
CA ILE A 265 -3.60 5.55 17.60
C ILE A 265 -4.51 6.32 16.64
N VAL A 266 -4.12 7.55 16.32
CA VAL A 266 -4.82 8.42 15.38
C VAL A 266 -4.30 8.13 13.97
N THR A 267 -5.02 7.29 13.20
CA THR A 267 -4.62 7.05 11.80
C THR A 267 -5.16 8.18 10.92
N SER A 268 -4.28 8.94 10.30
CA SER A 268 -4.64 10.14 9.55
C SER A 268 -3.68 10.39 8.37
N ALA A 269 -4.00 11.36 7.53
CA ALA A 269 -3.17 11.80 6.41
C ALA A 269 -3.57 13.23 6.00
N GLN A 270 -2.95 13.78 4.97
CA GLN A 270 -3.37 15.05 4.39
C GLN A 270 -4.59 14.83 3.49
N TRP A 271 -5.78 15.13 3.97
CA TRP A 271 -7.04 14.88 3.28
C TRP A 271 -7.78 16.14 2.84
N ASP A 272 -7.03 17.19 2.53
CA ASP A 272 -7.63 18.47 2.10
C ASP A 272 -8.49 18.31 0.84
N ALA A 273 -8.13 17.37 -0.05
CA ALA A 273 -8.92 17.06 -1.25
C ALA A 273 -10.31 16.45 -0.95
N TYR A 274 -10.45 15.75 0.19
CA TYR A 274 -11.73 15.12 0.58
C TYR A 274 -12.51 15.94 1.61
N VAL A 275 -11.79 16.51 2.59
CA VAL A 275 -12.36 17.27 3.71
C VAL A 275 -11.54 18.55 3.87
N PRO A 276 -11.78 19.58 3.05
CA PRO A 276 -11.07 20.85 3.13
C PRO A 276 -11.17 21.48 4.53
N GLY A 277 -10.02 21.86 5.10
CA GLY A 277 -9.96 22.44 6.45
C GLY A 277 -10.33 21.50 7.60
N GLY A 278 -10.46 20.18 7.34
CA GLY A 278 -10.84 19.17 8.33
C GLY A 278 -9.87 19.03 9.50
N ARG A 279 -10.31 18.25 10.50
CA ARG A 279 -9.51 17.99 11.72
C ARG A 279 -8.44 16.92 11.54
N TRP A 280 -8.21 16.45 10.30
CA TRP A 280 -7.17 15.48 9.99
C TRP A 280 -5.77 15.97 10.37
N VAL A 281 -4.92 15.02 10.75
CA VAL A 281 -3.51 15.26 11.08
C VAL A 281 -2.68 14.95 9.84
N PRO A 282 -1.91 15.90 9.29
CA PRO A 282 -1.17 15.72 8.03
C PRO A 282 0.11 14.89 8.25
N VAL A 283 -0.03 13.69 8.78
CA VAL A 283 1.07 12.75 8.98
C VAL A 283 1.31 11.94 7.71
N GLY A 284 2.57 11.64 7.42
CA GLY A 284 3.00 10.91 6.24
C GLY A 284 4.27 11.47 5.61
N PRO A 285 4.63 11.06 4.39
CA PRO A 285 5.78 11.58 3.68
C PRO A 285 5.76 13.11 3.56
N GLY A 286 6.88 13.77 3.90
CA GLY A 286 7.00 15.22 3.81
C GLY A 286 6.21 16.03 4.86
N ALA A 287 5.64 15.38 5.88
CA ALA A 287 4.87 16.05 6.92
C ALA A 287 5.71 17.03 7.75
N ASP A 288 5.14 18.19 8.04
CA ASP A 288 5.70 19.13 9.03
C ASP A 288 5.40 18.64 10.45
N ALA A 289 6.42 18.30 11.21
CA ALA A 289 6.30 17.76 12.55
C ALA A 289 5.59 18.68 13.54
N ASN A 290 5.77 20.02 13.41
CA ASN A 290 5.12 20.99 14.28
C ASN A 290 3.62 21.09 13.96
N LEU A 291 3.26 21.06 12.68
CA LEU A 291 1.86 21.05 12.26
C LEU A 291 1.16 19.75 12.68
N VAL A 292 1.83 18.60 12.52
CA VAL A 292 1.33 17.29 13.00
C VAL A 292 1.06 17.36 14.51
N LYS A 293 2.03 17.84 15.30
CA LYS A 293 1.87 17.98 16.76
C LYS A 293 0.70 18.89 17.12
N SER A 294 0.63 20.08 16.54
CA SER A 294 -0.44 21.04 16.81
C SER A 294 -1.84 20.49 16.46
N LYS A 295 -1.97 19.80 15.32
CA LYS A 295 -3.23 19.18 14.91
C LYS A 295 -3.63 18.00 15.83
N LEU A 296 -2.63 17.24 16.33
CA LEU A 296 -2.87 16.10 17.22
C LEU A 296 -3.40 16.55 18.58
N GLU A 297 -3.06 17.76 19.07
CA GLU A 297 -3.52 18.34 20.33
C GLU A 297 -5.06 18.48 20.43
N TYR A 298 -5.75 18.45 19.31
CA TYR A 298 -7.22 18.44 19.29
C TYR A 298 -7.82 17.14 19.84
N TYR A 299 -7.19 15.99 19.59
CA TYR A 299 -7.80 14.67 19.86
C TYR A 299 -8.05 14.41 21.35
N PRO A 300 -7.14 14.73 22.28
CA PRO A 300 -7.40 14.58 23.72
C PRO A 300 -8.62 15.38 24.24
N THR A 301 -9.10 16.38 23.47
CA THR A 301 -10.24 17.23 23.88
C THR A 301 -11.60 16.66 23.43
N ARG A 302 -11.61 15.60 22.62
CA ARG A 302 -12.86 14.97 22.16
C ARG A 302 -13.61 14.32 23.33
N PRO A 303 -14.96 14.45 23.41
CA PRO A 303 -15.75 13.89 24.51
C PRO A 303 -15.52 12.40 24.77
N ALA A 304 -15.32 11.60 23.71
CA ALA A 304 -15.06 10.15 23.82
C ALA A 304 -13.72 9.80 24.49
N TYR A 305 -12.81 10.77 24.66
CA TYR A 305 -11.47 10.56 25.21
C TYR A 305 -11.24 11.27 26.56
N LEU A 306 -12.25 11.95 27.08
CA LEU A 306 -12.13 12.64 28.36
C LEU A 306 -12.07 11.64 29.51
N GLY A 307 -11.03 11.78 30.34
CA GLY A 307 -10.87 11.00 31.57
C GLY A 307 -10.33 9.57 31.40
N ILE A 308 -10.08 9.08 30.17
CA ILE A 308 -9.44 7.78 29.94
C ILE A 308 -7.93 7.82 30.25
N ALA A 309 -7.31 6.64 30.39
CA ALA A 309 -5.88 6.50 30.69
C ALA A 309 -4.99 7.22 29.67
N ALA A 310 -5.24 7.04 28.38
CA ALA A 310 -4.49 7.70 27.30
C ALA A 310 -4.56 9.24 27.37
N GLN A 311 -5.67 9.80 27.79
CA GLN A 311 -5.79 11.26 27.94
C GLN A 311 -4.94 11.78 29.10
N LYS A 312 -4.93 11.06 30.22
CA LYS A 312 -4.15 11.43 31.42
C LYS A 312 -2.64 11.31 31.21
N SER A 313 -2.22 10.31 30.43
CA SER A 313 -0.82 10.06 30.10
C SER A 313 -0.33 10.80 28.84
N HIS A 314 -1.23 11.52 28.14
CA HIS A 314 -0.95 12.16 26.84
C HIS A 314 -0.52 11.16 25.75
N ALA A 315 -0.97 9.91 25.81
CA ALA A 315 -0.58 8.82 24.90
C ALA A 315 -1.43 8.80 23.63
N PHE A 316 -1.42 9.91 22.87
CA PHE A 316 -2.01 10.04 21.54
C PHE A 316 -0.92 10.04 20.49
N HIS A 317 -1.02 9.14 19.51
CA HIS A 317 0.02 8.94 18.50
C HIS A 317 -0.58 9.01 17.10
N ALA A 318 -0.05 9.87 16.24
CA ALA A 318 -0.46 9.95 14.86
C ALA A 318 0.35 8.96 14.00
N VAL A 319 -0.36 8.16 13.19
CA VAL A 319 0.21 7.21 12.23
C VAL A 319 -0.34 7.49 10.85
N TRP A 320 0.50 7.41 9.84
CA TRP A 320 0.09 7.59 8.46
C TRP A 320 -0.92 6.52 8.04
N HIS A 321 -2.11 6.97 7.67
CA HIS A 321 -3.23 6.08 7.36
C HIS A 321 -2.93 5.15 6.19
N GLN A 322 -2.12 5.58 5.22
CA GLN A 322 -1.86 4.78 4.00
C GLN A 322 -1.12 3.47 4.27
N PHE A 323 -0.58 3.24 5.48
CA PHE A 323 -0.10 1.92 5.85
C PHE A 323 -1.18 0.83 5.78
N TYR A 324 -2.48 1.22 5.87
CA TYR A 324 -3.59 0.27 5.75
C TYR A 324 -3.71 -0.36 4.36
N ASN A 325 -3.17 0.27 3.33
CA ASN A 325 -3.24 -0.15 1.93
C ASN A 325 -1.86 0.01 1.24
N SER A 326 -0.85 -0.54 1.84
CA SER A 326 0.52 -0.51 1.31
C SER A 326 1.32 -1.72 1.81
N PRO A 327 2.44 -2.09 1.16
CA PRO A 327 3.29 -3.18 1.63
C PRO A 327 4.19 -2.78 2.82
N TYR A 328 4.11 -1.55 3.32
CA TYR A 328 5.01 -0.98 4.32
C TYR A 328 4.48 -1.03 5.76
N GLN A 329 3.53 -1.93 6.08
CA GLN A 329 2.93 -2.08 7.41
C GLN A 329 3.97 -2.27 8.53
N PHE A 330 5.11 -2.91 8.22
CA PHE A 330 6.19 -3.13 9.18
C PHE A 330 6.70 -1.84 9.84
N VAL A 331 6.68 -0.71 9.12
CA VAL A 331 7.06 0.61 9.68
C VAL A 331 6.10 1.05 10.78
N ALA A 332 4.79 0.85 10.55
CA ALA A 332 3.77 1.16 11.56
C ALA A 332 3.89 0.24 12.78
N ILE A 333 4.10 -1.07 12.56
CA ILE A 333 4.28 -2.06 13.63
C ILE A 333 5.47 -1.68 14.52
N GLN A 334 6.64 -1.40 13.93
CA GLN A 334 7.84 -1.00 14.67
C GLN A 334 7.64 0.31 15.44
N LYS A 335 6.94 1.28 14.84
CA LYS A 335 6.68 2.56 15.49
C LYS A 335 5.73 2.41 16.67
N MET A 336 4.67 1.63 16.52
CA MET A 336 3.72 1.34 17.60
C MET A 336 4.37 0.54 18.72
N ALA A 337 5.22 -0.46 18.41
CA ALA A 337 5.96 -1.21 19.41
C ALA A 337 6.82 -0.31 20.30
N LYS A 338 7.48 0.72 19.73
CA LYS A 338 8.24 1.71 20.50
C LYS A 338 7.38 2.63 21.38
N TRP A 339 6.12 2.81 21.05
CA TRP A 339 5.21 3.58 21.90
C TRP A 339 4.63 2.74 23.03
N PHE A 340 4.37 1.47 22.77
CA PHE A 340 3.80 0.54 23.74
C PHE A 340 4.86 0.02 24.72
N HIS A 341 6.11 -0.13 24.25
CA HIS A 341 7.26 -0.69 24.97
C HIS A 341 8.49 0.21 24.75
N PRO A 342 8.58 1.36 25.43
CA PRO A 342 9.63 2.35 25.19
C PRO A 342 11.05 1.90 25.60
N ASP A 343 11.18 0.83 26.43
CA ASP A 343 12.44 0.34 27.00
C ASP A 343 13.23 -0.62 26.09
#